data_b5572a2d2929828229457df1dffce217
#
_entry.id   b5572a2d2929828229457df1dffce217
#
_cell.length_a   1.000
_cell.length_b   1.000
_cell.length_c   1.000
_cell.angle_alpha   90.00
_cell.angle_beta   90.00
_cell.angle_gamma   90.00
#
_symmetry.space_group_name_H-M   'P 1'
#
loop_
_entity.id
_entity.type
_entity.pdbx_description
1 polymer ?
#
loop_
_entity_poly.entity_id
_entity_poly.type
_entity_poly.pdbx_seq_one_letter_code
_entity_poly.pdbx_strand_id
1 'polypeptide(L)'
;MKNKLLLLFFLLGVFFPLSAQESEVLISTSHTSLLLSTSQGGELKFLYYGRKLTDADVHAIVSTESGSFSAYPVYGLNCPSESALSVQHEDGNMTLQMEVIGVETTHQEKANLTVISLKDKVYPFYVKLCYKAYQDVDVIEAWTEISHKEKKNVKLNQFASAYLPVRKGNVWLSSLYGAWANEARLVQEPLEPGMKVIKNKDGVRNSHTAHAEVMFSLDGQPRENSGRVIGAALCYGGNYKLRIDTDESEYHHFYAGINEDNSVYHLKSGEVFKTPELALTYSDEGLSGGSRNFHRWARTYKLANGDKLRKILLNSWEGVYFKINESGMKQMMADISSMGGELFVMDDGWFGDKYPRKTDRTSLGDWMVDKEKLPSGVGGLIDVAKRQGIKFGIWIEPEMANTQSELYEKHPDWVIKAPERDLVLGRGGTQVVLDLGNPQVQDFVFNVVDELMTNYPEIDYIKWDANMSILNHGSNYLGKDEQSHLYIAYHRGLENVCK
;
A
#
# COMPACT_ATOMS: atom_id res chain seq x y z
N MET A 1 7.58 38.97 19.68
CA MET A 1 8.15 37.94 20.54
C MET A 1 6.99 37.11 21.09
N LYS A 2 6.72 35.94 20.51
CA LYS A 2 5.75 34.99 21.03
C LYS A 2 6.49 33.69 21.30
N ASN A 3 6.63 33.36 22.59
CA ASN A 3 7.23 32.13 23.09
C ASN A 3 6.39 30.94 22.67
N LYS A 4 6.95 30.05 21.83
CA LYS A 4 6.42 28.69 21.61
C LYS A 4 6.93 27.81 22.75
N LEU A 5 6.05 27.42 23.63
CA LEU A 5 6.28 26.43 24.67
C LEU A 5 6.34 25.05 23.98
N LEU A 6 7.53 24.48 23.91
CA LEU A 6 7.76 23.10 23.44
C LEU A 6 7.35 22.17 24.58
N LEU A 7 6.20 21.50 24.47
CA LEU A 7 5.83 20.41 25.39
C LEU A 7 6.62 19.16 24.96
N LEU A 8 7.63 18.83 25.75
CA LEU A 8 8.34 17.55 25.69
C LEU A 8 7.44 16.49 26.35
N PHE A 9 6.81 15.63 25.55
CA PHE A 9 6.19 14.40 26.08
C PHE A 9 7.30 13.38 26.39
N PHE A 10 7.54 13.11 27.67
CA PHE A 10 8.32 11.98 28.12
C PHE A 10 7.53 10.69 27.88
N LEU A 11 7.96 9.89 26.91
CA LEU A 11 7.53 8.49 26.74
C LEU A 11 8.20 7.65 27.84
N LEU A 12 7.41 7.19 28.81
CA LEU A 12 7.84 6.14 29.73
C LEU A 12 7.67 4.78 29.03
N GLY A 13 8.71 4.34 28.35
CA GLY A 13 8.83 2.96 27.88
C GLY A 13 9.20 2.07 29.07
N VAL A 14 8.42 1.05 29.37
CA VAL A 14 8.76 0.02 30.36
C VAL A 14 9.59 -1.05 29.65
N PHE A 15 10.89 -1.02 29.85
CA PHE A 15 11.81 -2.05 29.37
C PHE A 15 11.79 -3.21 30.36
N PHE A 16 11.31 -4.38 29.96
CA PHE A 16 11.57 -5.63 30.65
C PHE A 16 12.70 -6.38 29.94
N PRO A 17 13.86 -6.61 30.58
CA PRO A 17 14.84 -7.55 30.05
C PRO A 17 14.27 -8.96 30.23
N LEU A 18 13.97 -9.65 29.11
CA LEU A 18 13.58 -11.04 29.13
C LEU A 18 14.82 -11.91 29.44
N SER A 19 14.86 -12.48 30.63
CA SER A 19 15.53 -13.78 30.85
C SER A 19 14.69 -14.85 30.17
N ALA A 20 15.28 -15.97 29.71
CA ALA A 20 14.69 -17.04 28.91
C ALA A 20 13.47 -17.75 29.57
N GLN A 21 12.46 -17.00 29.98
CA GLN A 21 11.20 -17.48 30.54
C GLN A 21 10.13 -17.37 29.46
N GLU A 22 9.31 -18.39 29.31
CA GLU A 22 8.14 -18.37 28.44
C GLU A 22 7.28 -17.15 28.77
N SER A 23 6.97 -16.34 27.77
CA SER A 23 6.13 -15.15 27.93
C SER A 23 5.11 -15.06 26.83
N GLU A 24 3.92 -14.66 27.21
CA GLU A 24 2.79 -14.45 26.32
C GLU A 24 2.77 -13.01 25.84
N VAL A 25 2.42 -12.81 24.55
CA VAL A 25 2.20 -11.50 23.95
C VAL A 25 0.78 -11.46 23.42
N LEU A 26 -0.10 -10.81 24.19
CA LEU A 26 -1.50 -10.63 23.82
C LEU A 26 -1.72 -9.25 23.24
N ILE A 27 -2.14 -9.20 21.96
CA ILE A 27 -2.47 -7.99 21.23
C ILE A 27 -3.96 -8.00 20.96
N SER A 28 -4.72 -7.06 21.51
CA SER A 28 -6.17 -7.09 21.45
C SER A 28 -6.78 -5.76 21.02
N THR A 29 -7.91 -5.85 20.33
CA THR A 29 -8.88 -4.76 20.12
C THR A 29 -10.09 -4.95 21.05
N SER A 30 -11.22 -4.31 20.78
CA SER A 30 -12.46 -4.52 21.56
C SER A 30 -13.01 -5.95 21.40
N HIS A 31 -12.95 -6.55 20.21
CA HIS A 31 -13.57 -7.85 19.93
C HIS A 31 -12.60 -8.88 19.30
N THR A 32 -11.34 -8.53 19.09
CA THR A 32 -10.34 -9.40 18.44
C THR A 32 -9.11 -9.57 19.31
N SER A 33 -8.46 -10.73 19.27
CA SER A 33 -7.16 -11.00 19.89
C SER A 33 -6.23 -11.71 18.92
N LEU A 34 -4.95 -11.30 18.96
CA LEU A 34 -3.81 -12.01 18.43
C LEU A 34 -2.95 -12.45 19.62
N LEU A 35 -2.69 -13.75 19.75
CA LEU A 35 -1.86 -14.31 20.82
C LEU A 35 -0.60 -14.94 20.24
N LEU A 36 0.53 -14.49 20.73
CA LEU A 36 1.84 -15.02 20.43
C LEU A 36 2.51 -15.50 21.73
N SER A 37 3.50 -16.38 21.64
CA SER A 37 4.32 -16.78 22.80
C SER A 37 5.79 -16.88 22.43
N THR A 38 6.65 -16.73 23.43
CA THR A 38 8.08 -17.02 23.31
C THR A 38 8.38 -18.36 23.95
N SER A 39 9.02 -19.27 23.22
CA SER A 39 9.48 -20.55 23.77
C SER A 39 10.75 -20.41 24.61
N GLN A 40 11.11 -21.43 25.40
CA GLN A 40 12.37 -21.46 26.16
C GLN A 40 13.63 -21.29 25.29
N GLY A 41 13.54 -21.60 23.99
CA GLY A 41 14.61 -21.38 23.01
C GLY A 41 14.66 -19.97 22.40
N GLY A 42 13.78 -19.06 22.83
CA GLY A 42 13.66 -17.70 22.30
C GLY A 42 12.88 -17.61 20.99
N GLU A 43 12.33 -18.71 20.48
CA GLU A 43 11.53 -18.70 19.26
C GLU A 43 10.16 -18.06 19.49
N LEU A 44 9.71 -17.19 18.57
CA LEU A 44 8.39 -16.60 18.62
C LEU A 44 7.38 -17.48 17.89
N LYS A 45 6.35 -17.89 18.61
CA LYS A 45 5.27 -18.77 18.13
C LYS A 45 3.96 -18.01 17.96
N PHE A 46 3.22 -18.35 16.92
CA PHE A 46 1.84 -17.94 16.73
C PHE A 46 0.92 -18.96 17.39
N LEU A 47 0.00 -18.50 18.23
CA LEU A 47 -0.94 -19.36 18.94
C LEU A 47 -2.39 -19.15 18.48
N TYR A 48 -2.81 -17.90 18.26
CA TYR A 48 -4.20 -17.61 17.96
C TYR A 48 -4.39 -16.26 17.26
N TYR A 49 -5.36 -16.19 16.36
CA TYR A 49 -5.97 -14.96 15.86
C TYR A 49 -7.47 -15.16 15.64
N GLY A 50 -8.31 -14.31 16.23
CA GLY A 50 -9.74 -14.45 16.15
C GLY A 50 -10.50 -13.59 17.17
N ARG A 51 -11.66 -14.07 17.64
CA ARG A 51 -12.46 -13.40 18.66
C ARG A 51 -11.64 -13.11 19.92
N LYS A 52 -11.97 -12.03 20.61
CA LYS A 52 -11.29 -11.62 21.84
C LYS A 52 -11.26 -12.76 22.86
N LEU A 53 -10.07 -13.00 23.41
CA LEU A 53 -9.80 -13.99 24.43
C LEU A 53 -10.00 -13.39 25.83
N THR A 54 -10.48 -14.21 26.75
CA THR A 54 -10.42 -13.98 28.20
C THR A 54 -9.08 -14.51 28.73
N ASP A 55 -8.71 -14.11 29.97
CA ASP A 55 -7.49 -14.64 30.62
C ASP A 55 -7.51 -16.16 30.73
N ALA A 56 -8.70 -16.76 30.97
CA ALA A 56 -8.87 -18.22 31.03
C ALA A 56 -8.64 -18.89 29.67
N ASP A 57 -9.09 -18.26 28.56
CA ASP A 57 -8.84 -18.74 27.20
C ASP A 57 -7.34 -18.67 26.86
N VAL A 58 -6.65 -17.58 27.22
CA VAL A 58 -5.20 -17.42 27.01
C VAL A 58 -4.46 -18.54 27.73
N HIS A 59 -4.76 -18.76 29.02
CA HIS A 59 -4.12 -19.81 29.81
C HIS A 59 -4.37 -21.23 29.23
N ALA A 60 -5.59 -21.50 28.77
CA ALA A 60 -5.93 -22.78 28.15
C ALA A 60 -5.18 -23.01 26.84
N ILE A 61 -5.06 -21.98 25.97
CA ILE A 61 -4.35 -22.07 24.69
C ILE A 61 -2.86 -22.29 24.90
N VAL A 62 -2.23 -21.51 25.78
CA VAL A 62 -0.80 -21.62 26.09
C VAL A 62 -0.45 -23.00 26.70
N SER A 63 -1.30 -23.51 27.58
CA SER A 63 -1.05 -24.80 28.22
C SER A 63 -1.14 -26.02 27.28
N THR A 64 -1.79 -25.88 26.14
CA THR A 64 -1.95 -26.96 25.15
C THR A 64 -0.86 -27.03 24.09
N GLU A 65 -0.17 -25.94 23.77
CA GLU A 65 0.92 -25.76 22.80
C GLU A 65 0.97 -26.66 21.52
N SER A 66 0.02 -27.56 21.35
CA SER A 66 -0.03 -28.47 20.21
C SER A 66 -0.46 -27.70 18.94
N GLY A 67 0.42 -27.64 17.94
CA GLY A 67 0.12 -27.03 16.63
C GLY A 67 0.51 -25.55 16.50
N SER A 68 1.46 -25.08 17.29
CA SER A 68 1.99 -23.72 17.14
C SER A 68 2.93 -23.63 15.93
N PHE A 69 2.75 -22.56 15.16
CA PHE A 69 3.63 -22.20 14.04
C PHE A 69 4.61 -21.12 14.47
N SER A 70 5.71 -20.93 13.72
CA SER A 70 6.51 -19.71 13.85
C SER A 70 5.62 -18.50 13.58
N ALA A 71 5.74 -17.45 14.38
CA ALA A 71 4.96 -16.21 14.14
C ALA A 71 5.47 -15.43 12.91
N TYR A 72 6.70 -15.72 12.47
CA TYR A 72 7.29 -15.16 11.26
C TYR A 72 8.34 -16.14 10.72
N PRO A 73 7.95 -17.11 9.88
CA PRO A 73 8.86 -18.15 9.40
C PRO A 73 9.97 -17.56 8.55
N VAL A 74 11.21 -17.88 8.88
CA VAL A 74 12.41 -17.44 8.17
C VAL A 74 13.05 -18.59 7.43
N TYR A 75 13.70 -18.36 6.30
CA TYR A 75 14.44 -19.37 5.58
C TYR A 75 15.64 -19.85 6.39
N GLY A 76 15.80 -21.18 6.51
CA GLY A 76 16.91 -21.77 7.25
C GLY A 76 16.50 -23.00 8.05
N LEU A 77 17.01 -23.12 9.27
CA LEU A 77 16.77 -24.27 10.15
C LEU A 77 15.27 -24.39 10.51
N ASN A 78 14.73 -25.59 10.30
CA ASN A 78 13.37 -25.94 10.68
C ASN A 78 12.23 -25.17 9.99
N CYS A 79 12.47 -24.67 8.76
CA CYS A 79 11.41 -24.10 7.94
C CYS A 79 11.02 -25.09 6.81
N PRO A 80 10.11 -26.03 7.04
CA PRO A 80 9.69 -27.00 6.02
C PRO A 80 8.72 -26.43 5.00
N SER A 81 8.16 -25.22 5.27
CA SER A 81 7.21 -24.52 4.43
C SER A 81 7.83 -23.26 3.79
N GLU A 82 7.03 -22.51 3.05
CA GLU A 82 7.40 -21.21 2.53
C GLU A 82 7.84 -20.24 3.64
N SER A 83 8.81 -19.38 3.36
CA SER A 83 9.31 -18.39 4.33
C SER A 83 8.67 -17.02 4.13
N ALA A 84 8.52 -16.28 5.22
CA ALA A 84 8.17 -14.87 5.20
C ALA A 84 9.41 -13.99 4.95
N LEU A 85 10.59 -14.48 5.35
CA LEU A 85 11.85 -13.78 5.18
C LEU A 85 12.94 -14.73 4.68
N SER A 86 13.61 -14.34 3.60
CA SER A 86 14.80 -15.01 3.08
C SER A 86 15.86 -13.95 2.77
N VAL A 87 17.08 -14.15 3.29
CA VAL A 87 18.21 -13.24 3.14
C VAL A 87 19.43 -13.98 2.66
N GLN A 88 20.30 -13.31 1.90
CA GLN A 88 21.67 -13.76 1.67
C GLN A 88 22.62 -12.82 2.42
N HIS A 89 23.30 -13.36 3.42
CA HIS A 89 24.31 -12.65 4.21
C HIS A 89 25.57 -12.29 3.38
N GLU A 90 26.44 -11.43 3.91
CA GLU A 90 27.64 -10.98 3.19
C GLU A 90 28.62 -12.10 2.83
N ASP A 91 28.61 -13.21 3.57
CA ASP A 91 29.41 -14.40 3.34
C ASP A 91 28.76 -15.42 2.40
N GLY A 92 27.54 -15.14 1.93
CA GLY A 92 26.76 -16.00 1.02
C GLY A 92 25.85 -17.00 1.73
N ASN A 93 25.89 -17.13 3.05
CA ASN A 93 24.96 -17.98 3.80
C ASN A 93 23.55 -17.41 3.72
N MET A 94 22.53 -18.29 3.72
CA MET A 94 21.13 -17.91 3.63
C MET A 94 20.31 -18.31 4.87
N THR A 95 20.96 -18.95 5.84
CA THR A 95 20.24 -19.51 7.01
C THR A 95 20.04 -18.47 8.08
N LEU A 96 18.80 -18.29 8.52
CA LEU A 96 18.42 -17.46 9.66
C LEU A 96 17.95 -18.34 10.83
N GLN A 97 18.29 -17.90 12.05
CA GLN A 97 17.76 -18.44 13.30
C GLN A 97 17.46 -17.31 14.25
N MET A 98 16.20 -16.87 14.28
CA MET A 98 15.78 -15.69 15.02
C MET A 98 15.41 -16.04 16.47
N GLU A 99 15.81 -15.19 17.40
CA GLU A 99 15.40 -15.23 18.81
C GLU A 99 14.82 -13.89 19.26
N VAL A 100 13.83 -13.93 20.15
CA VAL A 100 13.22 -12.74 20.74
C VAL A 100 14.22 -12.08 21.71
N ILE A 101 14.50 -10.80 21.50
CA ILE A 101 15.39 -10.00 22.36
C ILE A 101 14.63 -8.90 23.12
N GLY A 102 13.36 -8.70 22.84
CA GLY A 102 12.52 -7.74 23.57
C GLY A 102 11.11 -7.65 23.03
N VAL A 103 10.19 -7.28 23.91
CA VAL A 103 8.80 -6.94 23.60
C VAL A 103 8.47 -5.62 24.26
N GLU A 104 7.93 -4.69 23.51
CA GLU A 104 7.52 -3.38 24.00
C GLU A 104 6.12 -3.05 23.51
N THR A 105 5.25 -2.58 24.43
CA THR A 105 3.92 -2.09 24.06
C THR A 105 3.79 -0.63 24.48
N THR A 106 3.49 0.22 23.50
CA THR A 106 3.20 1.64 23.70
C THR A 106 1.70 1.88 23.59
N HIS A 107 1.10 2.41 24.66
CA HIS A 107 -0.31 2.78 24.68
C HIS A 107 -0.50 4.17 24.08
N GLN A 108 -1.36 4.27 23.09
CA GLN A 108 -1.77 5.51 22.44
C GLN A 108 -3.26 5.71 22.65
N GLU A 109 -3.76 6.92 22.52
CA GLU A 109 -5.18 7.27 22.80
C GLU A 109 -6.18 6.36 22.05
N LYS A 110 -5.87 5.98 20.80
CA LYS A 110 -6.80 5.23 19.93
C LYS A 110 -6.26 3.89 19.45
N ALA A 111 -5.01 3.58 19.73
CA ALA A 111 -4.35 2.35 19.30
C ALA A 111 -3.21 1.99 20.22
N ASN A 112 -2.93 0.70 20.35
CA ASN A 112 -1.75 0.20 21.03
C ASN A 112 -0.76 -0.32 19.99
N LEU A 113 0.51 0.08 20.11
CA LEU A 113 1.60 -0.42 19.27
C LEU A 113 2.45 -1.41 20.08
N THR A 114 2.45 -2.67 19.66
CA THR A 114 3.35 -3.71 20.18
C THR A 114 4.45 -3.97 19.18
N VAL A 115 5.69 -3.90 19.63
CA VAL A 115 6.91 -4.17 18.85
C VAL A 115 7.64 -5.35 19.47
N ILE A 116 7.83 -6.42 18.69
CA ILE A 116 8.59 -7.60 19.09
C ILE A 116 9.90 -7.57 18.33
N SER A 117 11.01 -7.43 19.06
CA SER A 117 12.35 -7.36 18.50
C SER A 117 12.99 -8.74 18.46
N LEU A 118 13.46 -9.12 17.28
CA LEU A 118 14.15 -10.38 17.02
C LEU A 118 15.58 -10.10 16.56
N LYS A 119 16.48 -11.03 16.86
CA LYS A 119 17.87 -11.00 16.42
C LYS A 119 18.27 -12.39 15.93
N ASP A 120 19.08 -12.46 14.89
CA ASP A 120 19.71 -13.71 14.47
C ASP A 120 20.79 -14.14 15.49
N LYS A 121 20.88 -15.46 15.76
CA LYS A 121 21.85 -16.00 16.76
C LYS A 121 23.31 -15.85 16.35
N VAL A 122 23.60 -15.77 15.06
CA VAL A 122 24.97 -15.73 14.51
C VAL A 122 25.30 -14.35 13.94
N TYR A 123 24.40 -13.82 13.11
CA TYR A 123 24.61 -12.56 12.40
C TYR A 123 24.09 -11.36 13.16
N PRO A 124 24.68 -10.19 13.01
CA PRO A 124 24.13 -8.93 13.53
C PRO A 124 22.94 -8.47 12.64
N PHE A 125 21.95 -9.34 12.51
CA PHE A 125 20.74 -9.17 11.71
C PHE A 125 19.52 -9.10 12.64
N TYR A 126 18.65 -8.12 12.40
CA TYR A 126 17.55 -7.75 13.30
C TYR A 126 16.24 -7.64 12.55
N VAL A 127 15.16 -8.11 13.16
CA VAL A 127 13.80 -7.99 12.67
C VAL A 127 12.91 -7.45 13.78
N LYS A 128 12.08 -6.47 13.48
CA LYS A 128 10.99 -6.04 14.36
C LYS A 128 9.66 -6.40 13.74
N LEU A 129 8.86 -7.14 14.46
CA LEU A 129 7.46 -7.38 14.12
C LEU A 129 6.62 -6.35 14.86
N CYS A 130 5.92 -5.51 14.11
CA CYS A 130 5.16 -4.39 14.62
C CYS A 130 3.67 -4.66 14.45
N TYR A 131 2.89 -4.49 15.52
CA TYR A 131 1.44 -4.69 15.53
C TYR A 131 0.77 -3.47 16.15
N LYS A 132 -0.07 -2.78 15.37
CA LYS A 132 -0.84 -1.63 15.82
C LYS A 132 -2.32 -2.00 15.90
N ALA A 133 -2.84 -2.16 17.11
CA ALA A 133 -4.22 -2.57 17.37
C ALA A 133 -5.11 -1.37 17.62
N TYR A 134 -6.08 -1.13 16.75
CA TYR A 134 -7.09 -0.06 16.85
C TYR A 134 -8.29 -0.58 17.64
N GLN A 135 -8.49 -0.02 18.84
CA GLN A 135 -9.41 -0.58 19.83
C GLN A 135 -10.88 -0.58 19.38
N ASP A 136 -11.32 0.48 18.72
CA ASP A 136 -12.74 0.78 18.43
C ASP A 136 -13.24 0.29 17.07
N VAL A 137 -12.34 -0.21 16.21
CA VAL A 137 -12.69 -0.63 14.84
C VAL A 137 -12.28 -2.06 14.49
N ASP A 138 -11.74 -2.80 15.47
CA ASP A 138 -11.34 -4.21 15.34
C ASP A 138 -10.39 -4.50 14.17
N VAL A 139 -9.39 -3.63 14.00
CA VAL A 139 -8.33 -3.79 13.01
C VAL A 139 -6.96 -3.80 13.69
N ILE A 140 -6.11 -4.73 13.30
CA ILE A 140 -4.69 -4.80 13.67
C ILE A 140 -3.87 -4.61 12.41
N GLU A 141 -3.07 -3.55 12.35
CA GLU A 141 -2.03 -3.39 11.33
C GLU A 141 -0.77 -4.14 11.75
N ALA A 142 -0.21 -4.91 10.83
CA ALA A 142 1.04 -5.65 11.03
C ALA A 142 2.06 -5.28 9.96
N TRP A 143 3.31 -5.01 10.35
CA TRP A 143 4.42 -4.79 9.43
C TRP A 143 5.74 -5.26 10.03
N THR A 144 6.74 -5.36 9.18
CA THR A 144 8.08 -5.80 9.56
C THR A 144 9.12 -4.72 9.27
N GLU A 145 10.06 -4.52 10.19
CA GLU A 145 11.24 -3.69 9.99
C GLU A 145 12.49 -4.57 10.04
N ILE A 146 13.30 -4.53 8.99
CA ILE A 146 14.48 -5.37 8.82
C ILE A 146 15.72 -4.50 8.77
N SER A 147 16.76 -4.85 9.54
CA SER A 147 18.03 -4.14 9.55
C SER A 147 19.19 -5.08 9.87
N HIS A 148 20.41 -4.66 9.56
CA HIS A 148 21.60 -5.41 9.91
C HIS A 148 22.80 -4.47 10.19
N LYS A 149 23.88 -5.04 10.80
CA LYS A 149 25.16 -4.38 11.04
C LYS A 149 26.33 -5.19 10.49
N GLU A 150 26.10 -5.99 9.46
CA GLU A 150 27.17 -6.66 8.72
C GLU A 150 28.00 -5.63 7.95
N LYS A 151 29.22 -5.96 7.58
CA LYS A 151 30.14 -4.99 6.96
C LYS A 151 29.76 -4.61 5.53
N LYS A 152 29.11 -5.53 4.80
CA LYS A 152 28.63 -5.31 3.42
C LYS A 152 27.11 -5.36 3.39
N ASN A 153 26.53 -4.99 2.25
CA ASN A 153 25.10 -5.14 2.03
C ASN A 153 24.69 -6.61 2.09
N VAL A 154 23.52 -6.87 2.64
CA VAL A 154 22.83 -8.16 2.55
C VAL A 154 21.77 -8.09 1.46
N LYS A 155 21.36 -9.24 0.94
CA LYS A 155 20.32 -9.32 -0.10
C LYS A 155 19.05 -9.89 0.51
N LEU A 156 17.97 -9.12 0.47
CA LEU A 156 16.64 -9.60 0.84
C LEU A 156 15.99 -10.22 -0.41
N ASN A 157 15.70 -11.52 -0.35
CA ASN A 157 15.08 -12.27 -1.45
C ASN A 157 13.56 -12.43 -1.23
N GLN A 158 13.14 -12.53 0.04
CA GLN A 158 11.74 -12.53 0.48
C GLN A 158 11.62 -11.66 1.73
N PHE A 159 10.55 -10.89 1.85
CA PHE A 159 10.34 -9.95 2.95
C PHE A 159 8.85 -9.61 3.10
N ALA A 160 8.06 -10.57 3.57
CA ALA A 160 6.64 -10.36 3.81
C ALA A 160 6.39 -9.29 4.89
N SER A 161 5.34 -8.51 4.73
CA SER A 161 4.87 -7.57 5.76
C SER A 161 4.41 -8.31 7.01
N ALA A 162 3.69 -9.41 6.80
CA ALA A 162 3.22 -10.28 7.86
C ALA A 162 2.98 -11.70 7.32
N TYR A 163 2.96 -12.61 8.25
CA TYR A 163 2.53 -13.99 8.08
C TYR A 163 1.37 -14.27 9.01
N LEU A 164 0.38 -15.02 8.53
CA LEU A 164 -0.77 -15.45 9.33
C LEU A 164 -1.11 -16.91 8.99
N PRO A 165 -0.95 -17.86 9.92
CA PRO A 165 -1.52 -19.19 9.76
C PRO A 165 -3.04 -19.09 9.92
N VAL A 166 -3.78 -19.41 8.88
CA VAL A 166 -5.22 -19.50 8.88
C VAL A 166 -5.62 -20.90 9.31
N ARG A 167 -6.80 -21.03 9.84
CA ARG A 167 -7.35 -22.28 10.37
C ARG A 167 -7.21 -23.44 9.37
N LYS A 168 -6.97 -24.65 9.91
CA LYS A 168 -7.06 -25.92 9.18
C LYS A 168 -8.50 -26.22 8.70
N GLY A 169 -8.62 -26.83 7.53
CA GLY A 169 -9.85 -27.42 7.00
C GLY A 169 -10.56 -26.57 5.95
N ASN A 170 -11.87 -26.71 5.83
CA ASN A 170 -12.69 -26.12 4.76
C ASN A 170 -12.76 -24.57 4.87
N VAL A 171 -11.72 -23.91 4.40
CA VAL A 171 -11.61 -22.44 4.31
C VAL A 171 -11.88 -22.01 2.87
N TRP A 172 -12.65 -20.96 2.71
CA TRP A 172 -12.92 -20.32 1.42
C TRP A 172 -12.26 -18.96 1.33
N LEU A 173 -11.69 -18.68 0.17
CA LEU A 173 -11.09 -17.42 -0.16
C LEU A 173 -12.05 -16.56 -0.99
N SER A 174 -12.30 -15.33 -0.54
CA SER A 174 -12.95 -14.28 -1.33
C SER A 174 -11.91 -13.27 -1.77
N SER A 175 -11.84 -12.98 -3.05
CA SER A 175 -10.90 -12.04 -3.67
C SER A 175 -11.58 -11.26 -4.79
N LEU A 176 -10.98 -10.13 -5.18
CA LEU A 176 -11.50 -9.26 -6.23
C LEU A 176 -10.59 -9.31 -7.45
N TYR A 177 -11.18 -9.61 -8.60
CA TYR A 177 -10.53 -9.63 -9.91
C TYR A 177 -11.30 -8.79 -10.92
N GLY A 178 -10.66 -8.48 -12.02
CA GLY A 178 -11.34 -7.76 -13.08
C GLY A 178 -10.47 -7.47 -14.30
N ALA A 179 -10.90 -6.46 -15.01
CA ALA A 179 -10.23 -5.85 -16.15
C ALA A 179 -10.72 -4.40 -16.28
N TRP A 180 -10.12 -3.61 -17.14
CA TRP A 180 -10.62 -2.29 -17.44
C TRP A 180 -12.11 -2.32 -17.84
N ALA A 181 -12.90 -1.42 -17.27
CA ALA A 181 -14.36 -1.33 -17.38
C ALA A 181 -15.12 -2.60 -16.90
N ASN A 182 -14.49 -3.44 -16.08
CA ASN A 182 -15.06 -4.64 -15.49
C ASN A 182 -14.31 -5.02 -14.20
N GLU A 183 -14.05 -4.03 -13.37
CA GLU A 183 -13.23 -4.12 -12.14
C GLU A 183 -14.01 -4.77 -10.98
N ALA A 184 -13.29 -5.15 -9.95
CA ALA A 184 -13.80 -5.54 -8.63
C ALA A 184 -14.85 -6.66 -8.65
N ARG A 185 -14.71 -7.64 -9.53
CA ARG A 185 -15.60 -8.83 -9.52
C ARG A 185 -15.21 -9.77 -8.40
N LEU A 186 -16.17 -10.08 -7.55
CA LEU A 186 -15.98 -11.02 -6.45
C LEU A 186 -15.79 -12.45 -6.98
N VAL A 187 -14.69 -13.08 -6.59
CA VAL A 187 -14.37 -14.49 -6.84
C VAL A 187 -14.28 -15.18 -5.50
N GLN A 188 -14.97 -16.32 -5.36
CA GLN A 188 -15.03 -17.13 -4.17
C GLN A 188 -14.68 -18.57 -4.50
N GLU A 189 -13.70 -19.14 -3.81
CA GLU A 189 -13.19 -20.49 -4.07
C GLU A 189 -12.76 -21.18 -2.77
N PRO A 190 -12.90 -22.51 -2.64
CA PRO A 190 -12.28 -23.22 -1.53
C PRO A 190 -10.77 -23.19 -1.66
N LEU A 191 -10.05 -23.21 -0.53
CA LEU A 191 -8.60 -23.41 -0.51
C LEU A 191 -8.31 -24.89 -0.54
N GLU A 192 -7.55 -25.33 -1.53
CA GLU A 192 -7.11 -26.69 -1.75
C GLU A 192 -5.58 -26.79 -1.56
N PRO A 193 -5.02 -28.01 -1.32
CA PRO A 193 -3.57 -28.19 -1.21
C PRO A 193 -2.80 -27.60 -2.38
N GLY A 194 -1.71 -26.89 -2.06
CA GLY A 194 -0.87 -26.16 -3.02
C GLY A 194 -0.92 -24.65 -2.82
N MET A 195 -0.39 -23.90 -3.78
CA MET A 195 -0.19 -22.47 -3.62
C MET A 195 -1.16 -21.66 -4.48
N LYS A 196 -1.91 -20.76 -3.84
CA LYS A 196 -2.65 -19.68 -4.48
C LYS A 196 -1.85 -18.37 -4.37
N VAL A 197 -1.67 -17.69 -5.52
CA VAL A 197 -0.98 -16.40 -5.57
C VAL A 197 -1.86 -15.34 -6.21
N ILE A 198 -2.02 -14.21 -5.52
CA ILE A 198 -2.66 -13.00 -6.02
C ILE A 198 -1.58 -11.92 -6.04
N LYS A 199 -1.27 -11.38 -7.22
CA LYS A 199 -0.21 -10.38 -7.33
C LYS A 199 -0.50 -9.35 -8.40
N ASN A 200 0.08 -8.19 -8.21
CA ASN A 200 0.15 -7.17 -9.25
C ASN A 200 1.02 -7.68 -10.41
N LYS A 201 0.52 -7.51 -11.64
CA LYS A 201 1.20 -7.90 -12.89
C LYS A 201 1.62 -6.71 -13.74
N ASP A 202 1.25 -5.49 -13.33
CA ASP A 202 1.42 -4.24 -14.09
C ASP A 202 2.51 -3.34 -13.48
N GLY A 203 3.50 -3.94 -12.82
CA GLY A 203 4.56 -3.23 -12.12
C GLY A 203 4.06 -2.60 -10.82
N VAL A 204 4.30 -1.30 -10.62
CA VAL A 204 3.94 -0.60 -9.36
C VAL A 204 2.49 -0.14 -9.29
N ARG A 205 1.68 -0.39 -10.33
CA ARG A 205 0.29 0.03 -10.33
C ARG A 205 -0.61 -1.05 -9.78
N ASN A 206 -1.49 -0.70 -8.86
CA ASN A 206 -2.59 -1.57 -8.48
C ASN A 206 -3.52 -1.69 -9.67
N SER A 207 -3.50 -2.89 -10.22
CA SER A 207 -4.15 -3.22 -11.47
C SER A 207 -5.65 -3.41 -11.31
N HIS A 208 -6.40 -3.17 -12.38
CA HIS A 208 -7.78 -3.63 -12.51
C HIS A 208 -7.92 -5.16 -12.49
N THR A 209 -6.80 -5.90 -12.63
CA THR A 209 -6.82 -7.36 -12.74
C THR A 209 -6.96 -8.08 -11.40
N ALA A 210 -6.42 -7.52 -10.32
CA ALA A 210 -6.53 -8.09 -8.97
C ALA A 210 -6.34 -7.00 -7.91
N HIS A 211 -6.89 -7.23 -6.71
CA HIS A 211 -6.78 -6.31 -5.57
C HIS A 211 -5.90 -6.89 -4.47
N ALA A 212 -5.26 -6.00 -3.68
CA ALA A 212 -4.37 -6.37 -2.57
C ALA A 212 -5.13 -6.71 -1.27
N GLU A 213 -6.34 -7.25 -1.41
CA GLU A 213 -7.24 -7.58 -0.30
C GLU A 213 -7.92 -8.92 -0.50
N VAL A 214 -8.12 -9.64 0.59
CA VAL A 214 -8.78 -10.94 0.61
C VAL A 214 -9.59 -11.11 1.89
N MET A 215 -10.57 -12.03 1.86
CA MET A 215 -11.27 -12.51 3.04
C MET A 215 -11.28 -14.03 3.07
N PHE A 216 -10.95 -14.60 4.23
CA PHE A 216 -11.00 -16.03 4.51
C PHE A 216 -12.25 -16.34 5.30
N SER A 217 -13.18 -17.11 4.72
CA SER A 217 -14.35 -17.64 5.43
C SER A 217 -13.99 -18.97 6.07
N LEU A 218 -14.03 -19.01 7.40
CA LEU A 218 -13.51 -20.14 8.22
C LEU A 218 -14.52 -21.27 8.42
N ASP A 219 -15.78 -21.09 8.05
CA ASP A 219 -16.88 -22.00 8.29
C ASP A 219 -17.46 -22.56 6.97
N GLY A 220 -16.62 -22.69 5.94
CA GLY A 220 -16.99 -23.13 4.62
C GLY A 220 -17.41 -21.98 3.70
N GLN A 221 -18.38 -22.24 2.81
CA GLN A 221 -18.80 -21.26 1.79
C GLN A 221 -19.14 -19.90 2.39
N PRO A 222 -18.63 -18.80 1.79
CA PRO A 222 -18.82 -17.44 2.29
C PRO A 222 -20.30 -17.06 2.40
N ARG A 223 -20.63 -16.38 3.50
CA ARG A 223 -21.95 -15.80 3.73
C ARG A 223 -21.85 -14.32 4.03
N GLU A 224 -22.84 -13.57 3.61
CA GLU A 224 -22.86 -12.12 3.73
C GLU A 224 -22.90 -11.64 5.19
N ASN A 225 -23.83 -12.21 6.01
CA ASN A 225 -24.15 -11.70 7.34
C ASN A 225 -23.95 -12.74 8.46
N SER A 226 -23.21 -13.82 8.22
CA SER A 226 -22.95 -14.85 9.23
C SER A 226 -21.70 -15.67 8.92
N GLY A 227 -21.13 -16.30 9.96
CA GLY A 227 -19.91 -17.08 9.86
C GLY A 227 -18.66 -16.27 10.19
N ARG A 228 -17.60 -16.99 10.56
CA ARG A 228 -16.32 -16.38 10.95
C ARG A 228 -15.50 -16.05 9.71
N VAL A 229 -15.00 -14.82 9.68
CA VAL A 229 -14.21 -14.28 8.57
C VAL A 229 -12.96 -13.60 9.11
N ILE A 230 -11.83 -13.84 8.46
CA ILE A 230 -10.61 -13.04 8.60
C ILE A 230 -10.46 -12.22 7.33
N GLY A 231 -10.44 -10.89 7.44
CA GLY A 231 -10.11 -9.98 6.35
C GLY A 231 -8.66 -9.55 6.43
N ALA A 232 -8.00 -9.43 5.27
CA ALA A 232 -6.65 -8.94 5.13
C ALA A 232 -6.55 -7.97 3.96
N ALA A 233 -6.01 -6.76 4.19
CA ALA A 233 -5.81 -5.73 3.17
C ALA A 233 -4.40 -5.15 3.29
N LEU A 234 -3.58 -5.30 2.25
CA LEU A 234 -2.24 -4.75 2.23
C LEU A 234 -2.29 -3.26 1.84
N CYS A 235 -1.84 -2.40 2.74
CA CYS A 235 -1.80 -0.95 2.56
C CYS A 235 -0.61 -0.52 1.68
N TYR A 236 -0.64 -0.94 0.42
CA TYR A 236 0.44 -0.69 -0.52
C TYR A 236 -0.09 -0.47 -1.94
N GLY A 237 0.19 0.71 -2.48
CA GLY A 237 -0.20 1.09 -3.85
C GLY A 237 0.74 0.56 -4.93
N GLY A 238 1.83 -0.12 -4.55
CA GLY A 238 2.88 -0.59 -5.45
C GLY A 238 2.70 -2.03 -5.93
N ASN A 239 3.82 -2.64 -6.26
CA ASN A 239 3.93 -4.01 -6.75
C ASN A 239 3.78 -5.00 -5.59
N TYR A 240 2.59 -5.53 -5.36
CA TYR A 240 2.24 -6.39 -4.22
C TYR A 240 2.14 -7.88 -4.58
N LYS A 241 2.21 -8.73 -3.54
CA LYS A 241 2.00 -10.18 -3.63
C LYS A 241 1.34 -10.71 -2.36
N LEU A 242 0.26 -11.44 -2.54
CA LEU A 242 -0.40 -12.25 -1.52
C LEU A 242 -0.22 -13.72 -1.88
N ARG A 243 0.28 -14.54 -0.96
CA ARG A 243 0.45 -15.98 -1.13
C ARG A 243 -0.34 -16.72 -0.08
N ILE A 244 -1.03 -17.76 -0.47
CA ILE A 244 -1.65 -18.73 0.42
C ILE A 244 -1.08 -20.09 0.07
N ASP A 245 -0.32 -20.69 0.97
CA ASP A 245 0.23 -22.04 0.84
C ASP A 245 -0.61 -22.97 1.73
N THR A 246 -1.31 -23.90 1.11
CA THR A 246 -2.07 -24.93 1.81
C THR A 246 -1.25 -26.19 1.83
N ASP A 247 -0.76 -26.58 3.03
CA ASP A 247 0.09 -27.73 3.22
C ASP A 247 -0.66 -29.07 3.14
N GLU A 248 0.07 -30.18 3.19
CA GLU A 248 -0.48 -31.54 3.15
C GLU A 248 -1.33 -31.89 4.38
N SER A 249 -1.24 -31.10 5.44
CA SER A 249 -2.06 -31.23 6.65
C SER A 249 -3.29 -30.29 6.62
N GLU A 250 -3.53 -29.63 5.49
CA GLU A 250 -4.63 -28.69 5.26
C GLU A 250 -4.57 -27.43 6.14
N TYR A 251 -3.38 -27.02 6.62
CA TYR A 251 -3.19 -25.69 7.19
C TYR A 251 -2.94 -24.69 6.07
N HIS A 252 -3.54 -23.51 6.20
CA HIS A 252 -3.42 -22.43 5.22
C HIS A 252 -2.47 -21.36 5.76
N HIS A 253 -1.35 -21.16 5.09
CA HIS A 253 -0.30 -20.23 5.45
C HIS A 253 -0.40 -18.99 4.56
N PHE A 254 -0.83 -17.87 5.13
CA PHE A 254 -0.99 -16.61 4.40
C PHE A 254 0.20 -15.68 4.59
N TYR A 255 0.73 -15.17 3.48
CA TYR A 255 1.83 -14.21 3.41
C TYR A 255 1.41 -13.03 2.57
N ALA A 256 1.67 -11.81 3.04
CA ALA A 256 1.36 -10.59 2.31
C ALA A 256 2.54 -9.61 2.35
N GLY A 257 2.82 -8.95 1.24
CA GLY A 257 3.89 -7.96 1.18
C GLY A 257 4.13 -7.41 -0.21
N ILE A 258 5.28 -6.76 -0.36
CA ILE A 258 5.80 -6.32 -1.66
C ILE A 258 6.10 -7.56 -2.51
N ASN A 259 5.82 -7.48 -3.81
CA ASN A 259 6.16 -8.54 -4.74
C ASN A 259 7.67 -8.55 -4.99
N GLU A 260 8.31 -9.62 -4.55
CA GLU A 260 9.75 -9.86 -4.68
C GLU A 260 10.13 -10.57 -5.99
N ASP A 261 9.17 -10.90 -6.85
CA ASP A 261 9.45 -11.58 -8.11
C ASP A 261 10.36 -10.72 -9.00
N ASN A 262 11.46 -11.31 -9.46
CA ASN A 262 12.49 -10.64 -10.27
C ASN A 262 13.15 -9.42 -9.58
N SER A 263 13.13 -9.39 -8.26
CA SER A 263 13.71 -8.33 -7.44
C SER A 263 14.59 -8.93 -6.34
N VAL A 264 15.72 -8.27 -6.09
CA VAL A 264 16.59 -8.55 -4.93
C VAL A 264 16.88 -7.23 -4.27
N TYR A 265 16.46 -7.05 -3.02
CA TYR A 265 16.71 -5.79 -2.30
C TYR A 265 18.08 -5.84 -1.62
N HIS A 266 18.98 -4.94 -2.02
CA HIS A 266 20.31 -4.78 -1.42
C HIS A 266 20.21 -3.85 -0.21
N LEU A 267 20.00 -4.41 0.98
CA LEU A 267 19.91 -3.65 2.22
C LEU A 267 21.30 -3.23 2.67
N LYS A 268 21.51 -1.93 2.87
CA LYS A 268 22.77 -1.36 3.31
C LYS A 268 22.95 -1.53 4.84
N SER A 269 24.19 -1.66 5.29
CA SER A 269 24.50 -1.73 6.72
C SER A 269 23.97 -0.50 7.46
N GLY A 270 23.17 -0.72 8.50
CA GLY A 270 22.54 0.34 9.29
C GLY A 270 21.25 0.92 8.69
N GLU A 271 20.90 0.56 7.45
CA GLU A 271 19.59 0.90 6.86
C GLU A 271 18.49 0.07 7.53
N VAL A 272 17.29 0.67 7.63
CA VAL A 272 16.07 -0.04 8.04
C VAL A 272 15.15 -0.17 6.83
N PHE A 273 14.88 -1.40 6.42
CA PHE A 273 13.87 -1.71 5.45
C PHE A 273 12.53 -1.95 6.15
N LYS A 274 11.59 -1.02 5.96
CA LYS A 274 10.22 -1.15 6.46
C LYS A 274 9.32 -1.68 5.35
N THR A 275 8.55 -2.73 5.65
CA THR A 275 7.50 -3.25 4.77
C THR A 275 6.21 -2.44 4.90
N PRO A 276 5.30 -2.45 3.92
CA PRO A 276 3.98 -1.84 4.05
C PRO A 276 3.15 -2.54 5.14
N GLU A 277 2.18 -1.82 5.71
CA GLU A 277 1.27 -2.37 6.70
C GLU A 277 0.26 -3.33 6.05
N LEU A 278 0.02 -4.49 6.68
CA LEU A 278 -1.09 -5.39 6.42
C LEU A 278 -2.17 -5.15 7.46
N ALA A 279 -3.32 -4.62 7.06
CA ALA A 279 -4.48 -4.50 7.93
C ALA A 279 -5.20 -5.84 8.02
N LEU A 280 -5.38 -6.34 9.24
CA LEU A 280 -6.08 -7.58 9.57
C LEU A 280 -7.34 -7.27 10.36
N THR A 281 -8.45 -7.94 10.07
CA THR A 281 -9.68 -7.89 10.85
C THR A 281 -10.29 -9.27 11.03
N TYR A 282 -11.01 -9.47 12.12
CA TYR A 282 -11.84 -10.65 12.37
C TYR A 282 -13.29 -10.22 12.57
N SER A 283 -14.22 -11.05 12.09
CA SER A 283 -15.66 -10.89 12.33
C SER A 283 -16.35 -12.25 12.38
N ASP A 284 -17.38 -12.39 13.18
CA ASP A 284 -18.31 -13.51 13.18
C ASP A 284 -19.66 -13.16 12.50
N GLU A 285 -19.75 -11.95 11.95
CA GLU A 285 -20.91 -11.45 11.20
C GLU A 285 -20.73 -11.56 9.67
N GLY A 286 -19.97 -12.57 9.19
CA GLY A 286 -19.73 -12.80 7.77
C GLY A 286 -18.90 -11.74 7.07
N LEU A 287 -18.95 -11.74 5.73
CA LEU A 287 -18.18 -10.81 4.88
C LEU A 287 -18.52 -9.35 5.16
N SER A 288 -19.79 -9.03 5.36
CA SER A 288 -20.24 -7.67 5.69
C SER A 288 -19.65 -7.15 7.01
N GLY A 289 -19.51 -8.01 8.01
CA GLY A 289 -18.88 -7.64 9.28
C GLY A 289 -17.43 -7.22 9.09
N GLY A 290 -16.62 -8.05 8.41
CA GLY A 290 -15.24 -7.74 8.08
C GLY A 290 -15.11 -6.47 7.22
N SER A 291 -15.97 -6.33 6.21
CA SER A 291 -16.01 -5.14 5.34
C SER A 291 -16.31 -3.87 6.15
N ARG A 292 -17.30 -3.90 7.03
CA ARG A 292 -17.64 -2.75 7.89
C ARG A 292 -16.51 -2.35 8.83
N ASN A 293 -15.72 -3.31 9.34
CA ASN A 293 -14.53 -3.03 10.15
C ASN A 293 -13.51 -2.22 9.35
N PHE A 294 -13.16 -2.67 8.14
CA PHE A 294 -12.26 -1.93 7.25
C PHE A 294 -12.79 -0.55 6.87
N HIS A 295 -14.10 -0.41 6.59
CA HIS A 295 -14.70 0.88 6.27
C HIS A 295 -14.61 1.86 7.46
N ARG A 296 -14.89 1.41 8.68
CA ARG A 296 -14.75 2.26 9.89
C ARG A 296 -13.30 2.67 10.11
N TRP A 297 -12.38 1.70 10.04
CA TRP A 297 -10.96 1.94 10.18
C TRP A 297 -10.43 2.93 9.13
N ALA A 298 -10.75 2.72 7.85
CA ALA A 298 -10.30 3.60 6.78
C ALA A 298 -10.80 5.05 6.98
N ARG A 299 -12.09 5.22 7.27
CA ARG A 299 -12.69 6.54 7.49
C ARG A 299 -12.13 7.26 8.71
N THR A 300 -11.85 6.52 9.78
CA THR A 300 -11.43 7.11 11.06
C THR A 300 -9.93 7.41 11.10
N TYR A 301 -9.10 6.54 10.47
CA TYR A 301 -7.66 6.54 10.71
C TYR A 301 -6.80 6.72 9.47
N LYS A 302 -7.31 6.48 8.26
CA LYS A 302 -6.50 6.50 7.03
C LYS A 302 -6.85 7.62 6.07
N LEU A 303 -8.12 7.96 5.94
CA LEU A 303 -8.57 8.95 4.97
C LEU A 303 -8.61 10.34 5.60
N ALA A 304 -7.97 11.30 4.96
CA ALA A 304 -8.16 12.71 5.29
C ALA A 304 -9.64 13.08 5.12
N ASN A 305 -10.25 13.67 6.15
CA ASN A 305 -11.69 13.99 6.18
C ASN A 305 -12.58 12.76 5.86
N GLY A 306 -12.20 11.56 6.31
CA GLY A 306 -12.91 10.31 6.03
C GLY A 306 -14.34 10.26 6.57
N ASP A 307 -14.67 11.07 7.60
CA ASP A 307 -15.98 11.26 8.20
C ASP A 307 -16.92 12.19 7.41
N LYS A 308 -16.40 12.98 6.45
CA LYS A 308 -17.19 13.89 5.63
C LYS A 308 -17.88 13.17 4.47
N LEU A 309 -19.08 13.61 4.14
CA LEU A 309 -19.78 13.17 2.94
C LEU A 309 -18.99 13.57 1.68
N ARG A 310 -18.98 12.68 0.69
CA ARG A 310 -18.41 12.97 -0.63
C ARG A 310 -19.43 13.76 -1.45
N LYS A 311 -18.91 14.71 -2.24
CA LYS A 311 -19.72 15.58 -3.10
C LYS A 311 -20.27 14.81 -4.30
N ILE A 312 -21.46 15.18 -4.74
CA ILE A 312 -22.03 14.72 -6.02
C ILE A 312 -21.23 15.37 -7.15
N LEU A 313 -20.46 14.54 -7.88
CA LEU A 313 -19.44 14.97 -8.83
C LEU A 313 -19.86 14.69 -10.27
N LEU A 314 -19.65 15.66 -11.16
CA LEU A 314 -19.63 15.47 -12.62
C LEU A 314 -18.20 15.63 -13.12
N ASN A 315 -17.69 14.62 -13.83
CA ASN A 315 -16.43 14.68 -14.56
C ASN A 315 -16.70 14.94 -16.05
N SER A 316 -15.88 15.76 -16.70
CA SER A 316 -16.11 16.14 -18.11
C SER A 316 -15.71 15.08 -19.13
N TRP A 317 -14.92 14.04 -18.73
CA TRP A 317 -14.29 13.10 -19.67
C TRP A 317 -15.29 12.44 -20.63
N GLU A 318 -16.25 11.70 -20.10
CA GLU A 318 -17.21 10.98 -20.93
C GLU A 318 -18.16 11.88 -21.73
N GLY A 319 -18.25 13.18 -21.33
CA GLY A 319 -19.07 14.15 -22.05
C GLY A 319 -18.39 14.74 -23.27
N VAL A 320 -17.07 15.03 -23.17
CA VAL A 320 -16.38 15.82 -24.22
C VAL A 320 -15.00 15.28 -24.61
N TYR A 321 -14.42 14.35 -23.86
CA TYR A 321 -13.05 13.89 -24.04
C TYR A 321 -12.07 15.07 -24.15
N PHE A 322 -11.14 15.07 -25.10
CA PHE A 322 -10.16 16.16 -25.32
C PHE A 322 -10.78 17.46 -25.88
N LYS A 323 -12.10 17.49 -26.17
CA LYS A 323 -12.75 18.66 -26.75
C LYS A 323 -13.11 19.73 -25.71
N ILE A 324 -12.24 19.87 -24.71
CA ILE A 324 -12.35 20.93 -23.71
C ILE A 324 -12.41 22.30 -24.41
N ASN A 325 -13.37 23.13 -24.02
CA ASN A 325 -13.47 24.53 -24.38
C ASN A 325 -14.24 25.30 -23.30
N GLU A 326 -13.98 26.58 -23.19
CA GLU A 326 -14.49 27.40 -22.09
C GLU A 326 -16.03 27.45 -22.04
N SER A 327 -16.71 27.57 -23.19
CA SER A 327 -18.18 27.63 -23.24
C SER A 327 -18.83 26.30 -22.85
N GLY A 328 -18.26 25.16 -23.30
CA GLY A 328 -18.73 23.84 -22.93
C GLY A 328 -18.58 23.54 -21.45
N MET A 329 -17.41 23.92 -20.86
CA MET A 329 -17.19 23.74 -19.42
C MET A 329 -18.18 24.59 -18.58
N LYS A 330 -18.43 25.83 -19.00
CA LYS A 330 -19.43 26.71 -18.35
C LYS A 330 -20.84 26.11 -18.41
N GLN A 331 -21.22 25.54 -19.56
CA GLN A 331 -22.54 24.90 -19.72
C GLN A 331 -22.64 23.66 -18.82
N MET A 332 -21.65 22.76 -18.83
CA MET A 332 -21.67 21.56 -17.98
C MET A 332 -21.75 21.90 -16.50
N MET A 333 -21.07 22.99 -16.05
CA MET A 333 -21.18 23.47 -14.67
C MET A 333 -22.58 23.99 -14.34
N ALA A 334 -23.23 24.70 -15.27
CA ALA A 334 -24.61 25.16 -15.09
C ALA A 334 -25.59 23.98 -15.02
N ASP A 335 -25.42 22.99 -15.90
CA ASP A 335 -26.28 21.80 -15.96
C ASP A 335 -26.17 20.98 -14.68
N ILE A 336 -24.94 20.65 -14.22
CA ILE A 336 -24.80 19.85 -12.99
C ILE A 336 -25.29 20.60 -11.75
N SER A 337 -25.09 21.93 -11.67
CA SER A 337 -25.63 22.75 -10.58
C SER A 337 -27.15 22.70 -10.56
N SER A 338 -27.80 22.84 -11.72
CA SER A 338 -29.26 22.79 -11.82
C SER A 338 -29.86 21.43 -11.41
N MET A 339 -29.08 20.36 -11.54
CA MET A 339 -29.45 18.99 -11.15
C MET A 339 -29.11 18.65 -9.67
N GLY A 340 -28.56 19.61 -8.91
CA GLY A 340 -28.18 19.40 -7.53
C GLY A 340 -26.78 18.80 -7.32
N GLY A 341 -25.93 18.80 -8.34
CA GLY A 341 -24.53 18.43 -8.19
C GLY A 341 -23.73 19.47 -7.43
N GLU A 342 -22.62 19.05 -6.86
CA GLU A 342 -21.84 19.84 -5.90
C GLU A 342 -20.41 20.12 -6.34
N LEU A 343 -19.89 19.35 -7.29
CA LEU A 343 -18.50 19.41 -7.75
C LEU A 343 -18.42 19.12 -9.26
N PHE A 344 -17.76 19.99 -10.01
CA PHE A 344 -17.39 19.77 -11.40
C PHE A 344 -15.89 19.53 -11.50
N VAL A 345 -15.48 18.45 -12.19
CA VAL A 345 -14.08 18.12 -12.45
C VAL A 345 -13.78 18.24 -13.94
N MET A 346 -12.91 19.20 -14.30
CA MET A 346 -12.37 19.31 -15.64
C MET A 346 -11.29 18.24 -15.85
N ASP A 347 -11.52 17.35 -16.78
CA ASP A 347 -10.63 16.20 -17.09
C ASP A 347 -9.54 16.56 -18.11
N ASP A 348 -8.88 15.55 -18.69
CA ASP A 348 -7.78 15.69 -19.65
C ASP A 348 -8.11 16.57 -20.85
N GLY A 349 -7.14 17.34 -21.30
CA GLY A 349 -7.28 18.18 -22.51
C GLY A 349 -7.22 19.68 -22.29
N TRP A 350 -7.01 20.18 -21.07
CA TRP A 350 -7.03 21.61 -20.72
C TRP A 350 -5.67 22.32 -20.90
N PHE A 351 -4.58 21.58 -21.16
CA PHE A 351 -3.20 22.06 -21.13
C PHE A 351 -2.47 21.85 -22.46
N GLY A 352 -1.24 22.38 -22.54
CA GLY A 352 -0.32 22.26 -23.67
C GLY A 352 -0.26 23.53 -24.53
N ASP A 353 0.89 24.20 -24.51
CA ASP A 353 1.15 25.41 -25.31
C ASP A 353 1.82 25.03 -26.63
N LYS A 354 3.08 24.61 -26.61
CA LYS A 354 3.84 24.23 -27.81
C LYS A 354 3.21 23.07 -28.58
N TYR A 355 2.70 22.09 -27.84
CA TYR A 355 2.05 20.89 -28.36
C TYR A 355 0.62 20.80 -27.80
N PRO A 356 -0.43 21.39 -28.45
CA PRO A 356 -1.78 21.37 -27.89
C PRO A 356 -2.30 19.96 -27.60
N ARG A 357 -2.88 19.75 -26.41
CA ARG A 357 -3.46 18.47 -25.95
C ARG A 357 -4.79 18.19 -26.65
N LYS A 358 -4.76 17.73 -27.90
CA LYS A 358 -5.94 17.37 -28.71
C LYS A 358 -6.23 15.89 -28.70
N THR A 359 -5.28 15.08 -28.31
CA THR A 359 -5.33 13.61 -28.17
C THR A 359 -4.36 13.20 -27.07
N ASP A 360 -4.31 11.91 -26.77
CA ASP A 360 -3.37 11.31 -25.80
C ASP A 360 -1.89 11.25 -26.29
N ARG A 361 -1.57 11.85 -27.45
CA ARG A 361 -0.24 11.72 -28.08
C ARG A 361 0.72 12.84 -27.79
N THR A 362 0.25 13.95 -27.23
CA THR A 362 1.06 15.16 -27.03
C THR A 362 0.87 15.78 -25.65
N SER A 363 1.83 16.61 -25.25
CA SER A 363 1.79 17.54 -24.11
C SER A 363 1.72 16.96 -22.72
N LEU A 364 1.53 15.66 -22.55
CA LEU A 364 1.55 15.11 -21.18
C LEU A 364 2.93 15.40 -20.56
N GLY A 365 2.94 16.07 -19.42
CA GLY A 365 4.12 16.67 -18.79
C GLY A 365 4.17 18.20 -18.86
N ASP A 366 3.44 18.83 -19.78
CA ASP A 366 3.43 20.28 -20.01
C ASP A 366 2.14 20.90 -19.43
N TRP A 367 2.15 21.26 -18.16
CA TRP A 367 0.95 21.65 -17.39
C TRP A 367 0.55 23.12 -17.57
N MET A 368 0.88 23.73 -18.71
CA MET A 368 0.47 25.07 -19.05
C MET A 368 -0.92 25.09 -19.70
N VAL A 369 -1.77 26.02 -19.24
CA VAL A 369 -3.15 26.15 -19.74
C VAL A 369 -3.17 26.47 -21.23
N ASP A 370 -3.91 25.70 -22.02
CA ASP A 370 -4.20 26.02 -23.44
C ASP A 370 -5.14 27.23 -23.51
N LYS A 371 -4.59 28.38 -23.90
CA LYS A 371 -5.31 29.65 -23.96
C LYS A 371 -6.29 29.75 -25.14
N GLU A 372 -6.14 28.92 -26.18
CA GLU A 372 -7.13 28.83 -27.25
C GLU A 372 -8.43 28.16 -26.75
N LYS A 373 -8.27 27.11 -25.94
CA LYS A 373 -9.41 26.39 -25.35
C LYS A 373 -10.05 27.12 -24.16
N LEU A 374 -9.22 27.75 -23.35
CA LEU A 374 -9.60 28.39 -22.09
C LEU A 374 -9.04 29.84 -22.06
N PRO A 375 -9.63 30.77 -22.80
CA PRO A 375 -9.16 32.17 -22.84
C PRO A 375 -9.10 32.84 -21.46
N SER A 376 -10.08 32.54 -20.58
CA SER A 376 -10.10 33.06 -19.19
C SER A 376 -9.20 32.26 -18.24
N GLY A 377 -8.57 31.16 -18.70
CA GLY A 377 -7.77 30.26 -17.89
C GLY A 377 -8.60 29.46 -16.88
N VAL A 378 -7.89 28.70 -16.03
CA VAL A 378 -8.51 27.92 -14.95
C VAL A 378 -9.23 28.81 -13.95
N GLY A 379 -8.67 29.97 -13.60
CA GLY A 379 -9.31 30.91 -12.66
C GLY A 379 -10.68 31.39 -13.14
N GLY A 380 -10.84 31.65 -14.46
CA GLY A 380 -12.13 32.03 -15.03
C GLY A 380 -13.20 30.96 -14.89
N LEU A 381 -12.83 29.67 -14.97
CA LEU A 381 -13.74 28.55 -14.74
C LEU A 381 -14.08 28.39 -13.25
N ILE A 382 -13.11 28.58 -12.36
CA ILE A 382 -13.33 28.58 -10.91
C ILE A 382 -14.34 29.66 -10.52
N ASP A 383 -14.25 30.86 -11.08
CA ASP A 383 -15.21 31.93 -10.84
C ASP A 383 -16.63 31.58 -11.33
N VAL A 384 -16.74 30.83 -12.43
CA VAL A 384 -18.02 30.32 -12.90
C VAL A 384 -18.59 29.28 -11.93
N ALA A 385 -17.78 28.30 -11.48
CA ALA A 385 -18.21 27.31 -10.49
C ALA A 385 -18.75 27.99 -9.22
N LYS A 386 -18.02 28.99 -8.70
CA LYS A 386 -18.46 29.79 -7.54
C LYS A 386 -19.82 30.47 -7.77
N ARG A 387 -20.03 31.09 -8.93
CA ARG A 387 -21.33 31.72 -9.28
C ARG A 387 -22.46 30.71 -9.39
N GLN A 388 -22.17 29.46 -9.78
CA GLN A 388 -23.13 28.35 -9.83
C GLN A 388 -23.33 27.67 -8.48
N GLY A 389 -22.59 28.06 -7.44
CA GLY A 389 -22.68 27.47 -6.10
C GLY A 389 -22.09 26.07 -5.97
N ILE A 390 -21.23 25.67 -6.92
CA ILE A 390 -20.54 24.37 -6.90
C ILE A 390 -19.04 24.53 -6.73
N LYS A 391 -18.35 23.43 -6.41
CA LYS A 391 -16.89 23.35 -6.30
C LYS A 391 -16.27 23.02 -7.66
N PHE A 392 -14.96 23.28 -7.78
CA PHE A 392 -14.18 22.98 -8.97
C PHE A 392 -13.05 22.00 -8.67
N GLY A 393 -12.83 21.04 -9.55
CA GLY A 393 -11.71 20.13 -9.53
C GLY A 393 -11.02 20.04 -10.89
N ILE A 394 -9.80 19.49 -10.89
CA ILE A 394 -8.96 19.39 -12.08
C ILE A 394 -8.27 18.03 -12.16
N TRP A 395 -8.08 17.53 -13.38
CA TRP A 395 -7.34 16.31 -13.68
C TRP A 395 -5.87 16.61 -13.95
N ILE A 396 -5.01 15.74 -13.46
CA ILE A 396 -3.58 15.67 -13.79
C ILE A 396 -3.14 14.21 -13.92
N GLU A 397 -2.08 13.95 -14.69
CA GLU A 397 -1.39 12.66 -14.81
C GLU A 397 0.13 12.91 -14.72
N PRO A 398 0.65 13.34 -13.56
CA PRO A 398 2.00 13.90 -13.44
C PRO A 398 3.11 12.85 -13.38
N GLU A 399 2.76 11.57 -13.27
CA GLU A 399 3.71 10.46 -13.32
C GLU A 399 4.14 10.09 -14.75
N MET A 400 3.57 10.74 -15.76
CA MET A 400 3.77 10.40 -17.16
C MET A 400 4.06 11.60 -18.03
N ALA A 401 4.69 11.33 -19.18
CA ALA A 401 4.92 12.32 -20.20
C ALA A 401 4.63 11.72 -21.59
N ASN A 402 4.48 12.60 -22.60
CA ASN A 402 4.56 12.18 -23.97
C ASN A 402 5.98 12.46 -24.51
N THR A 403 6.45 11.63 -25.45
CA THR A 403 7.69 11.93 -26.18
C THR A 403 7.60 13.22 -27.01
N GLN A 404 6.37 13.66 -27.31
CA GLN A 404 6.07 14.94 -27.92
C GLN A 404 5.54 15.92 -26.84
N SER A 405 6.46 16.36 -25.95
CA SER A 405 6.25 17.36 -24.91
C SER A 405 7.52 18.16 -24.69
N GLU A 406 7.40 19.38 -24.17
CA GLU A 406 8.56 20.19 -23.78
C GLU A 406 9.32 19.57 -22.62
N LEU A 407 8.62 18.87 -21.71
CA LEU A 407 9.24 18.13 -20.62
C LEU A 407 10.21 17.08 -21.15
N TYR A 408 9.77 16.24 -22.08
CA TYR A 408 10.62 15.19 -22.65
C TYR A 408 11.77 15.73 -23.48
N GLU A 409 11.57 16.84 -24.21
CA GLU A 409 12.65 17.53 -24.93
C GLU A 409 13.77 18.01 -24.00
N LYS A 410 13.40 18.50 -22.81
CA LYS A 410 14.35 19.01 -21.79
C LYS A 410 14.99 17.88 -20.97
N HIS A 411 14.24 16.86 -20.66
CA HIS A 411 14.61 15.79 -19.72
C HIS A 411 14.30 14.38 -20.26
N PRO A 412 14.90 13.96 -21.38
CA PRO A 412 14.68 12.62 -21.92
C PRO A 412 15.28 11.51 -21.03
N ASP A 413 16.13 11.88 -20.08
CA ASP A 413 16.75 11.01 -19.08
C ASP A 413 15.87 10.73 -17.85
N TRP A 414 14.76 11.47 -17.68
CA TRP A 414 13.83 11.31 -16.54
C TRP A 414 12.84 10.15 -16.71
N VAL A 415 12.87 9.44 -17.82
CA VAL A 415 11.92 8.36 -18.09
C VAL A 415 12.48 7.00 -17.68
N ILE A 416 11.58 6.12 -17.25
CA ILE A 416 11.90 4.73 -17.01
C ILE A 416 12.30 4.08 -18.33
N LYS A 417 13.53 3.58 -18.36
CA LYS A 417 14.11 2.92 -19.53
C LYS A 417 15.15 1.90 -19.09
N ALA A 418 15.04 0.68 -19.59
CA ALA A 418 16.08 -0.33 -19.40
C ALA A 418 17.35 0.10 -20.15
N PRO A 419 18.55 -0.02 -19.54
CA PRO A 419 19.82 0.32 -20.19
C PRO A 419 19.99 -0.38 -21.54
N GLU A 420 20.50 0.34 -22.54
CA GLU A 420 20.81 -0.16 -23.89
C GLU A 420 19.64 -0.84 -24.62
N ARG A 421 18.38 -0.55 -24.22
CA ARG A 421 17.17 -1.03 -24.87
C ARG A 421 16.35 0.11 -25.43
N ASP A 422 15.49 -0.20 -26.38
CA ASP A 422 14.55 0.80 -26.91
C ASP A 422 13.58 1.27 -25.84
N LEU A 423 13.09 2.50 -26.02
CA LEU A 423 12.07 3.07 -25.17
C LEU A 423 10.74 2.34 -25.38
N VAL A 424 10.10 1.89 -24.30
CA VAL A 424 8.77 1.29 -24.37
C VAL A 424 7.74 2.41 -24.34
N LEU A 425 6.98 2.53 -25.42
CA LEU A 425 5.94 3.54 -25.59
C LEU A 425 4.58 2.94 -25.24
N GLY A 426 3.85 3.63 -24.40
CA GLY A 426 2.50 3.25 -23.99
C GLY A 426 1.41 3.88 -24.86
N ARG A 427 0.36 4.33 -24.20
CA ARG A 427 -0.86 4.88 -24.79
C ARG A 427 -0.57 5.89 -25.93
N GLY A 428 -1.28 5.75 -27.03
CA GLY A 428 -1.10 6.58 -28.23
C GLY A 428 0.23 6.36 -28.97
N GLY A 429 1.09 5.44 -28.52
CA GLY A 429 2.42 5.20 -29.07
C GLY A 429 3.44 6.29 -28.76
N THR A 430 3.17 7.14 -27.76
CA THR A 430 4.04 8.26 -27.38
C THR A 430 4.17 8.46 -25.87
N GLN A 431 3.36 7.79 -25.06
CA GLN A 431 3.38 7.95 -23.62
C GLN A 431 4.54 7.17 -22.98
N VAL A 432 5.18 7.79 -22.00
CA VAL A 432 6.30 7.25 -21.22
C VAL A 432 6.04 7.49 -19.74
N VAL A 433 6.66 6.70 -18.86
CA VAL A 433 6.57 6.84 -17.41
C VAL A 433 7.80 7.57 -16.90
N LEU A 434 7.60 8.58 -16.06
CA LEU A 434 8.67 9.30 -15.38
C LEU A 434 9.23 8.46 -14.24
N ASP A 435 10.54 8.52 -14.01
CA ASP A 435 11.23 7.75 -12.96
C ASP A 435 11.12 8.45 -11.60
N LEU A 436 10.08 8.14 -10.84
CA LEU A 436 9.93 8.64 -9.46
C LEU A 436 10.96 8.12 -8.47
N GLY A 437 11.84 7.18 -8.86
CA GLY A 437 13.05 6.86 -8.10
C GLY A 437 14.05 8.02 -8.09
N ASN A 438 13.95 8.95 -9.05
CA ASN A 438 14.80 10.13 -9.17
C ASN A 438 14.23 11.32 -8.39
N PRO A 439 14.94 11.89 -7.39
CA PRO A 439 14.48 13.04 -6.62
C PRO A 439 14.12 14.27 -7.47
N GLN A 440 14.81 14.52 -8.59
CA GLN A 440 14.49 15.64 -9.49
C GLN A 440 13.11 15.47 -10.13
N VAL A 441 12.73 14.24 -10.42
CA VAL A 441 11.38 13.92 -10.93
C VAL A 441 10.34 14.07 -9.81
N GLN A 442 10.67 13.68 -8.58
CA GLN A 442 9.79 13.91 -7.43
C GLN A 442 9.53 15.41 -7.23
N ASP A 443 10.59 16.24 -7.27
CA ASP A 443 10.48 17.70 -7.16
C ASP A 443 9.61 18.28 -8.29
N PHE A 444 9.78 17.80 -9.51
CA PHE A 444 8.94 18.22 -10.64
C PHE A 444 7.47 17.90 -10.41
N VAL A 445 7.16 16.66 -10.04
CA VAL A 445 5.78 16.21 -9.81
C VAL A 445 5.14 16.95 -8.62
N PHE A 446 5.89 17.19 -7.56
CA PHE A 446 5.46 18.02 -6.43
C PHE A 446 5.13 19.44 -6.89
N ASN A 447 6.01 20.07 -7.67
CA ASN A 447 5.82 21.43 -8.14
C ASN A 447 4.59 21.57 -9.05
N VAL A 448 4.24 20.57 -9.86
CA VAL A 448 2.99 20.56 -10.64
C VAL A 448 1.77 20.76 -9.75
N VAL A 449 1.71 20.05 -8.63
CA VAL A 449 0.59 20.16 -7.68
C VAL A 449 0.67 21.47 -6.89
N ASP A 450 1.86 21.82 -6.40
CA ASP A 450 2.08 23.02 -5.59
C ASP A 450 1.74 24.30 -6.35
N GLU A 451 2.17 24.41 -7.61
CA GLU A 451 1.83 25.54 -8.47
C GLU A 451 0.33 25.64 -8.76
N LEU A 452 -0.35 24.51 -9.02
CA LEU A 452 -1.81 24.50 -9.20
C LEU A 452 -2.53 24.98 -7.94
N MET A 453 -2.16 24.47 -6.78
CA MET A 453 -2.82 24.81 -5.51
C MET A 453 -2.46 26.22 -5.02
N THR A 454 -1.25 26.71 -5.31
CA THR A 454 -0.82 28.06 -4.96
C THR A 454 -1.49 29.11 -5.85
N ASN A 455 -1.55 28.86 -7.17
CA ASN A 455 -2.17 29.78 -8.11
C ASN A 455 -3.71 29.77 -8.06
N TYR A 456 -4.29 28.63 -7.67
CA TYR A 456 -5.74 28.39 -7.63
C TYR A 456 -6.14 27.71 -6.32
N PRO A 457 -6.07 28.39 -5.16
CA PRO A 457 -6.34 27.79 -3.85
C PRO A 457 -7.80 27.35 -3.66
N GLU A 458 -8.68 27.70 -4.58
CA GLU A 458 -10.08 27.29 -4.59
C GLU A 458 -10.34 25.97 -5.31
N ILE A 459 -9.33 25.33 -5.88
CA ILE A 459 -9.43 23.93 -6.34
C ILE A 459 -9.74 23.05 -5.14
N ASP A 460 -10.89 22.37 -5.18
CA ASP A 460 -11.41 21.55 -4.09
C ASP A 460 -11.07 20.05 -4.29
N TYR A 461 -10.69 19.67 -5.51
CA TYR A 461 -10.45 18.29 -5.89
C TYR A 461 -9.41 18.16 -7.01
N ILE A 462 -8.46 17.26 -6.83
CA ILE A 462 -7.53 16.83 -7.87
C ILE A 462 -7.83 15.38 -8.21
N LYS A 463 -8.09 15.09 -9.49
CA LYS A 463 -8.08 13.75 -10.03
C LYS A 463 -6.66 13.45 -10.52
N TRP A 464 -5.94 12.63 -9.76
CA TRP A 464 -4.62 12.13 -10.14
C TRP A 464 -4.79 10.82 -10.90
N ASP A 465 -4.42 10.82 -12.17
CA ASP A 465 -4.52 9.67 -13.06
C ASP A 465 -3.15 9.02 -13.32
N ALA A 466 -3.15 7.77 -13.81
CA ALA A 466 -1.95 7.01 -14.09
C ALA A 466 -2.25 5.88 -15.09
N ASN A 467 -2.22 6.18 -16.38
CA ASN A 467 -2.76 5.32 -17.44
C ASN A 467 -1.75 4.36 -18.10
N MET A 468 -0.50 4.34 -17.67
CA MET A 468 0.51 3.45 -18.22
C MET A 468 1.12 2.54 -17.13
N SER A 469 1.14 1.23 -17.38
CA SER A 469 1.84 0.24 -16.53
C SER A 469 3.35 0.38 -16.66
N ILE A 470 4.09 0.02 -15.60
CA ILE A 470 5.54 0.05 -15.58
C ILE A 470 6.06 -1.37 -15.85
N LEU A 471 6.21 -1.69 -17.12
CA LEU A 471 6.67 -3.02 -17.57
C LEU A 471 8.11 -3.00 -18.09
N ASN A 472 8.68 -1.82 -18.35
CA ASN A 472 10.06 -1.65 -18.81
C ASN A 472 10.95 -1.32 -17.61
N HIS A 473 11.53 -2.36 -17.00
CA HIS A 473 12.31 -2.25 -15.77
C HIS A 473 13.69 -1.68 -16.03
N GLY A 474 13.94 -0.47 -15.60
CA GLY A 474 15.25 0.18 -15.66
C GLY A 474 15.18 1.67 -15.31
N SER A 475 16.23 2.19 -14.70
CA SER A 475 16.36 3.56 -14.25
C SER A 475 17.70 4.14 -14.69
N ASN A 476 17.70 5.36 -15.21
CA ASN A 476 18.92 6.11 -15.47
C ASN A 476 19.54 6.69 -14.19
N TYR A 477 18.77 6.76 -13.11
CA TYR A 477 19.17 7.34 -11.83
C TYR A 477 19.72 6.29 -10.85
N LEU A 478 19.04 5.14 -10.74
CA LEU A 478 19.41 4.10 -9.77
C LEU A 478 20.76 3.46 -10.10
N GLY A 479 21.55 3.22 -9.06
CA GLY A 479 22.82 2.52 -9.16
C GLY A 479 22.67 1.06 -9.64
N LYS A 480 23.79 0.44 -10.06
CA LYS A 480 23.81 -0.92 -10.62
C LYS A 480 23.13 -1.96 -9.70
N ASP A 481 23.43 -1.90 -8.40
CA ASP A 481 22.88 -2.83 -7.41
C ASP A 481 21.45 -2.48 -6.97
N GLU A 482 20.95 -1.32 -7.41
CA GLU A 482 19.63 -0.81 -7.06
C GLU A 482 18.62 -0.95 -8.21
N GLN A 483 19.05 -1.37 -9.40
CA GLN A 483 18.14 -1.52 -10.57
C GLN A 483 16.95 -2.44 -10.26
N SER A 484 17.16 -3.52 -9.51
CA SER A 484 16.09 -4.42 -9.08
C SER A 484 15.15 -3.81 -8.03
N HIS A 485 15.51 -2.66 -7.46
CA HIS A 485 14.66 -1.92 -6.52
C HIS A 485 13.68 -0.94 -7.18
N LEU A 486 13.69 -0.82 -8.51
CA LEU A 486 12.94 0.22 -9.23
C LEU A 486 11.50 0.39 -8.73
N TYR A 487 10.76 -0.71 -8.58
CA TYR A 487 9.37 -0.63 -8.14
C TYR A 487 9.21 -0.11 -6.71
N ILE A 488 10.13 -0.47 -5.82
CA ILE A 488 10.15 0.02 -4.44
C ILE A 488 10.57 1.50 -4.41
N ALA A 489 11.60 1.86 -5.18
CA ALA A 489 12.08 3.25 -5.27
C ALA A 489 11.01 4.17 -5.87
N TYR A 490 10.32 3.71 -6.93
CA TYR A 490 9.21 4.43 -7.54
C TYR A 490 8.07 4.70 -6.56
N HIS A 491 7.62 3.65 -5.85
CA HIS A 491 6.52 3.79 -4.89
C HIS A 491 6.91 4.71 -3.73
N ARG A 492 8.12 4.58 -3.20
CA ARG A 492 8.64 5.51 -2.17
C ARG A 492 8.70 6.96 -2.67
N GLY A 493 9.09 7.15 -3.93
CA GLY A 493 9.07 8.46 -4.57
C GLY A 493 7.67 9.04 -4.67
N LEU A 494 6.68 8.25 -5.06
CA LEU A 494 5.28 8.64 -5.08
C LEU A 494 4.77 9.01 -3.68
N GLU A 495 5.08 8.21 -2.66
CA GLU A 495 4.74 8.53 -1.27
C GLU A 495 5.36 9.84 -0.79
N ASN A 496 6.62 10.13 -1.16
CA ASN A 496 7.28 11.38 -0.79
C ASN A 496 6.60 12.60 -1.40
N VAL A 497 6.14 12.49 -2.65
CA VAL A 497 5.40 13.56 -3.33
C VAL A 497 4.03 13.81 -2.69
N CYS A 498 3.37 12.76 -2.18
CA CYS A 498 2.02 12.84 -1.61
C CYS A 498 1.99 13.25 -0.12
N LYS A 499 3.13 13.28 0.57
CA LYS A 499 3.28 13.69 1.98
C LYS A 499 3.52 15.17 2.13
#